data_2381d8e74a97a7892983713a5c2acdb9
#
_entry.id   2381d8e74a97a7892983713a5c2acdb9
#
_cell.length_a   1.000
_cell.length_b   1.000
_cell.length_c   1.000
_cell.angle_alpha   90.00
_cell.angle_beta   90.00
_cell.angle_gamma   90.00
#
_symmetry.space_group_name_H-M   'P 1'
#
loop_
_entity.id
_entity.type
_entity.pdbx_description
1 polymer ?
#
loop_
_entity_poly.entity_id
_entity_poly.type
_entity_poly.pdbx_seq_one_letter_code
_entity_poly.pdbx_strand_id
1 'polypeptide(L)'
;MSEDRYLTFALGKGRLAKQTLALFESIGITCEEMKDKDTRKLIFTNEELKLRFFLSKGPDVPTYVEYGAADIGIVGEDTILEENRNIYEVLDLGFGKCRMCVCGPAEAKELLEHHELIRVASKYPRIARDYFYNTKHQTVEIIKLNGSIELAPIVGLSEVIVDIVETGATLRENGLQVLEEVCPLSARMVVNQVSMKMEHDRITDIITRLKGALENEKA
;
A
#
# COMPACT_ATOMS: atom_id res chain seq x y z
N MET A 1 15.35 -29.53 0.73
CA MET A 1 15.14 -28.12 0.33
C MET A 1 16.39 -27.66 -0.39
N SER A 2 16.29 -27.11 -1.60
CA SER A 2 17.50 -26.76 -2.38
C SER A 2 18.11 -25.49 -1.78
N GLU A 3 19.34 -25.58 -1.28
CA GLU A 3 20.14 -24.44 -0.80
C GLU A 3 20.35 -23.34 -1.85
N ASP A 4 19.93 -23.59 -3.11
CA ASP A 4 20.11 -22.70 -4.25
C ASP A 4 18.86 -21.85 -4.63
N ARG A 5 17.74 -21.96 -3.91
CA ARG A 5 16.53 -21.20 -4.25
C ARG A 5 16.66 -19.73 -3.86
N TYR A 6 16.40 -18.84 -4.82
CA TYR A 6 16.31 -17.41 -4.54
C TYR A 6 14.97 -17.06 -3.89
N LEU A 7 15.02 -16.28 -2.83
CA LEU A 7 13.84 -15.63 -2.26
C LEU A 7 13.61 -14.31 -3.01
N THR A 8 12.44 -14.17 -3.61
CA THR A 8 12.14 -13.06 -4.54
C THR A 8 11.24 -12.02 -3.89
N PHE A 9 11.64 -10.74 -3.99
CA PHE A 9 10.94 -9.58 -3.47
C PHE A 9 10.33 -8.75 -4.59
N ALA A 10 9.04 -8.42 -4.48
CA ALA A 10 8.36 -7.43 -5.29
C ALA A 10 8.21 -6.13 -4.51
N LEU A 11 8.75 -5.03 -5.03
CA LEU A 11 8.68 -3.70 -4.41
C LEU A 11 7.89 -2.74 -5.30
N GLY A 12 6.99 -1.95 -4.70
CA GLY A 12 6.34 -0.85 -5.40
C GLY A 12 7.33 0.27 -5.71
N LYS A 13 7.38 0.74 -6.99
CA LYS A 13 8.27 1.84 -7.40
C LYS A 13 8.03 3.11 -6.58
N GLY A 14 9.06 3.91 -6.40
CA GLY A 14 8.98 5.24 -5.81
C GLY A 14 9.49 5.33 -4.36
N ARG A 15 8.82 6.14 -3.53
CA ARG A 15 9.25 6.47 -2.16
C ARG A 15 9.32 5.22 -1.27
N LEU A 16 8.32 4.34 -1.34
CA LEU A 16 8.29 3.12 -0.54
C LEU A 16 9.47 2.20 -0.83
N ALA A 17 9.84 2.00 -2.11
CA ALA A 17 11.00 1.18 -2.45
C ALA A 17 12.28 1.72 -1.81
N LYS A 18 12.50 3.04 -1.84
CA LYS A 18 13.69 3.67 -1.24
C LYS A 18 13.75 3.46 0.26
N GLN A 19 12.63 3.66 0.96
CA GLN A 19 12.54 3.46 2.42
C GLN A 19 12.73 1.98 2.78
N THR A 20 12.15 1.08 2.01
CA THR A 20 12.32 -0.37 2.18
C THR A 20 13.78 -0.79 2.03
N LEU A 21 14.47 -0.32 0.98
CA LEU A 21 15.87 -0.67 0.76
C LEU A 21 16.78 -0.14 1.87
N ALA A 22 16.53 1.06 2.37
CA ALA A 22 17.25 1.61 3.51
C ALA A 22 17.05 0.76 4.78
N LEU A 23 15.81 0.34 5.06
CA LEU A 23 15.49 -0.55 6.16
C LEU A 23 16.15 -1.93 5.98
N PHE A 24 16.17 -2.48 4.76
CA PHE A 24 16.84 -3.74 4.46
C PHE A 24 18.35 -3.66 4.66
N GLU A 25 18.98 -2.53 4.24
CA GLU A 25 20.41 -2.31 4.49
C GLU A 25 20.74 -2.31 5.98
N SER A 26 19.88 -1.76 6.85
CA SER A 26 20.10 -1.75 8.30
C SER A 26 20.16 -3.14 8.92
N ILE A 27 19.57 -4.13 8.27
CA ILE A 27 19.63 -5.55 8.67
C ILE A 27 20.59 -6.38 7.81
N GLY A 28 21.46 -5.74 7.01
CA GLY A 28 22.44 -6.40 6.15
C GLY A 28 21.88 -7.07 4.90
N ILE A 29 20.66 -6.72 4.49
CA ILE A 29 20.11 -7.13 3.19
C ILE A 29 20.39 -6.02 2.18
N THR A 30 21.30 -6.27 1.24
CA THR A 30 21.71 -5.30 0.22
C THR A 30 21.49 -5.85 -1.19
N CYS A 31 21.37 -4.96 -2.16
CA CYS A 31 21.40 -5.29 -3.57
C CYS A 31 22.09 -4.16 -4.33
N GLU A 32 23.40 -4.31 -4.56
CA GLU A 32 24.22 -3.27 -5.20
C GLU A 32 23.74 -2.92 -6.60
N GLU A 33 23.22 -3.90 -7.34
CA GLU A 33 22.67 -3.66 -8.68
C GLU A 33 21.50 -2.66 -8.70
N MET A 34 20.76 -2.52 -7.60
CA MET A 34 19.64 -1.55 -7.48
C MET A 34 20.10 -0.12 -7.24
N LYS A 35 21.37 0.12 -6.95
CA LYS A 35 21.95 1.46 -6.75
C LYS A 35 22.25 2.16 -8.07
N ASP A 36 22.41 1.41 -9.16
CA ASP A 36 22.59 1.95 -10.51
C ASP A 36 21.26 2.53 -11.04
N LYS A 37 21.19 3.85 -11.12
CA LYS A 37 20.01 4.58 -11.58
C LYS A 37 19.79 4.53 -13.09
N ASP A 38 20.81 4.19 -13.85
CA ASP A 38 20.78 4.18 -15.33
C ASP A 38 20.49 2.77 -15.86
N THR A 39 20.38 1.78 -14.97
CA THR A 39 20.10 0.41 -15.35
C THR A 39 18.71 0.23 -15.94
N ARG A 40 18.62 -0.59 -17.00
CA ARG A 40 17.36 -1.07 -17.57
C ARG A 40 17.00 -2.49 -17.13
N LYS A 41 17.76 -3.06 -16.18
CA LYS A 41 17.44 -4.37 -15.59
C LYS A 41 16.07 -4.33 -14.94
N LEU A 42 15.35 -5.43 -15.05
CA LEU A 42 14.04 -5.63 -14.40
C LEU A 42 14.16 -6.48 -13.14
N ILE A 43 15.17 -7.34 -13.09
CA ILE A 43 15.46 -8.22 -11.95
C ILE A 43 16.87 -7.92 -11.47
N PHE A 44 17.01 -7.77 -10.16
CA PHE A 44 18.25 -7.48 -9.45
C PHE A 44 18.55 -8.64 -8.51
N THR A 45 19.80 -9.06 -8.44
CA THR A 45 20.18 -10.28 -7.71
C THR A 45 21.28 -9.98 -6.69
N ASN A 46 21.12 -10.53 -5.50
CA ASN A 46 22.20 -10.69 -4.53
C ASN A 46 22.53 -12.19 -4.48
N GLU A 47 23.66 -12.57 -5.08
CA GLU A 47 24.07 -13.97 -5.19
C GLU A 47 24.48 -14.58 -3.84
N GLU A 48 25.09 -13.79 -2.96
CA GLU A 48 25.57 -14.21 -1.65
C GLU A 48 24.39 -14.59 -0.73
N LEU A 49 23.36 -13.71 -0.68
CA LEU A 49 22.19 -13.92 0.17
C LEU A 49 21.11 -14.76 -0.52
N LYS A 50 21.29 -15.12 -1.79
CA LYS A 50 20.29 -15.81 -2.62
C LYS A 50 18.95 -15.05 -2.63
N LEU A 51 19.01 -13.74 -2.87
CA LEU A 51 17.86 -12.86 -2.95
C LEU A 51 17.71 -12.28 -4.36
N ARG A 52 16.47 -12.09 -4.78
CA ARG A 52 16.10 -11.37 -6.00
C ARG A 52 15.12 -10.25 -5.67
N PHE A 53 15.22 -9.18 -6.44
CA PHE A 53 14.34 -8.03 -6.31
C PHE A 53 13.86 -7.61 -7.68
N PHE A 54 12.61 -7.16 -7.75
CA PHE A 54 12.12 -6.41 -8.89
C PHE A 54 11.18 -5.28 -8.46
N LEU A 55 11.07 -4.27 -9.32
CA LEU A 55 10.25 -3.09 -9.09
C LEU A 55 9.03 -3.12 -10.02
N SER A 56 7.82 -3.04 -9.45
CA SER A 56 6.58 -2.98 -10.21
C SER A 56 5.75 -1.75 -9.82
N LYS A 57 4.58 -1.57 -10.44
CA LYS A 57 3.57 -0.64 -9.92
C LYS A 57 3.04 -1.20 -8.60
N GLY A 58 2.77 -0.31 -7.62
CA GLY A 58 2.25 -0.72 -6.31
C GLY A 58 1.04 -1.66 -6.39
N PRO A 59 -0.02 -1.33 -7.16
CA PRO A 59 -1.19 -2.21 -7.29
C PRO A 59 -0.93 -3.61 -7.85
N ASP A 60 0.20 -3.81 -8.55
CA ASP A 60 0.54 -5.12 -9.12
C ASP A 60 1.28 -6.03 -8.12
N VAL A 61 1.88 -5.45 -7.05
CA VAL A 61 2.67 -6.22 -6.06
C VAL A 61 1.87 -7.37 -5.43
N PRO A 62 0.63 -7.16 -4.94
CA PRO A 62 -0.16 -8.26 -4.37
C PRO A 62 -0.40 -9.40 -5.35
N THR A 63 -0.58 -9.09 -6.62
CA THR A 63 -0.76 -10.11 -7.68
C THR A 63 0.50 -10.95 -7.85
N TYR A 64 1.69 -10.33 -7.93
CA TYR A 64 2.94 -11.09 -8.03
C TYR A 64 3.16 -11.99 -6.83
N VAL A 65 2.79 -11.53 -5.63
CA VAL A 65 2.91 -12.32 -4.40
C VAL A 65 1.89 -13.45 -4.38
N GLU A 66 0.63 -13.21 -4.69
CA GLU A 66 -0.43 -14.23 -4.70
C GLU A 66 -0.08 -15.40 -5.64
N TYR A 67 0.40 -15.09 -6.84
CA TYR A 67 0.76 -16.11 -7.84
C TYR A 67 2.15 -16.74 -7.63
N GLY A 68 2.88 -16.35 -6.58
CA GLY A 68 4.18 -16.91 -6.25
C GLY A 68 5.33 -16.50 -7.20
N ALA A 69 5.11 -15.48 -8.04
CA ALA A 69 6.17 -14.86 -8.83
C ALA A 69 7.11 -14.02 -7.93
N ALA A 70 6.62 -13.58 -6.80
CA ALA A 70 7.39 -13.10 -5.67
C ALA A 70 7.01 -13.87 -4.40
N ASP A 71 7.98 -14.13 -3.53
CA ASP A 71 7.77 -14.75 -2.23
C ASP A 71 7.27 -13.71 -1.23
N ILE A 72 7.81 -12.50 -1.33
CA ILE A 72 7.59 -11.36 -0.43
C ILE A 72 7.26 -10.12 -1.25
N GLY A 73 6.33 -9.31 -0.78
CA GLY A 73 6.01 -8.02 -1.34
C GLY A 73 6.07 -6.91 -0.29
N ILE A 74 6.43 -5.70 -0.74
CA ILE A 74 6.31 -4.49 0.07
C ILE A 74 5.40 -3.51 -0.65
N VAL A 75 4.32 -3.11 0.02
CA VAL A 75 3.24 -2.33 -0.57
C VAL A 75 2.52 -1.50 0.49
N GLY A 76 1.79 -0.46 0.09
CA GLY A 76 0.90 0.27 0.98
C GLY A 76 -0.31 -0.58 1.38
N GLU A 77 -0.78 -0.42 2.60
CA GLU A 77 -1.96 -1.12 3.12
C GLU A 77 -3.23 -0.79 2.32
N ASP A 78 -3.32 0.44 1.76
CA ASP A 78 -4.36 0.83 0.81
C ASP A 78 -4.49 -0.15 -0.36
N THR A 79 -3.37 -0.57 -0.90
CA THR A 79 -3.33 -1.54 -2.00
C THR A 79 -3.74 -2.94 -1.55
N ILE A 80 -3.35 -3.37 -0.35
CA ILE A 80 -3.77 -4.68 0.21
C ILE A 80 -5.29 -4.71 0.37
N LEU A 81 -5.86 -3.66 0.96
CA LEU A 81 -7.29 -3.53 1.20
C LEU A 81 -8.09 -3.46 -0.11
N GLU A 82 -7.60 -2.70 -1.09
CA GLU A 82 -8.28 -2.55 -2.38
C GLU A 82 -8.22 -3.81 -3.23
N GLU A 83 -7.04 -4.41 -3.38
CA GLU A 83 -6.84 -5.60 -4.22
C GLU A 83 -7.38 -6.88 -3.57
N ASN A 84 -7.40 -6.96 -2.25
CA ASN A 84 -7.94 -8.06 -1.45
C ASN A 84 -7.52 -9.44 -1.94
N ARG A 85 -6.21 -9.63 -2.14
CA ARG A 85 -5.61 -10.87 -2.61
C ARG A 85 -5.36 -11.87 -1.47
N ASN A 86 -5.27 -13.15 -1.81
CA ASN A 86 -4.96 -14.24 -0.88
C ASN A 86 -3.46 -14.29 -0.53
N ILE A 87 -3.01 -13.34 0.28
CA ILE A 87 -1.63 -13.19 0.76
C ILE A 87 -1.62 -13.00 2.27
N TYR A 88 -0.50 -13.29 2.91
CA TYR A 88 -0.32 -12.99 4.34
C TYR A 88 0.27 -11.59 4.50
N GLU A 89 -0.40 -10.74 5.25
CA GLU A 89 0.19 -9.52 5.81
C GLU A 89 0.91 -9.89 7.09
N VAL A 90 2.24 -9.67 7.16
CA VAL A 90 3.07 -10.20 8.24
C VAL A 90 3.77 -9.13 9.08
N LEU A 91 3.91 -7.90 8.58
CA LEU A 91 4.62 -6.84 9.29
C LEU A 91 4.19 -5.45 8.83
N ASP A 92 3.88 -4.57 9.79
CA ASP A 92 3.82 -3.13 9.61
C ASP A 92 5.24 -2.55 9.64
N LEU A 93 5.65 -1.90 8.57
CA LEU A 93 6.99 -1.34 8.42
C LEU A 93 7.14 0.05 9.07
N GLY A 94 6.06 0.63 9.57
CA GLY A 94 6.07 1.86 10.37
C GLY A 94 6.34 3.15 9.59
N PHE A 95 6.58 3.08 8.28
CA PHE A 95 6.76 4.25 7.40
C PHE A 95 5.66 4.36 6.33
N GLY A 96 5.69 5.44 5.54
CA GLY A 96 4.64 5.71 4.55
C GLY A 96 3.28 5.95 5.18
N LYS A 97 3.26 6.44 6.43
CA LYS A 97 2.03 6.68 7.19
C LYS A 97 1.17 7.73 6.52
N CYS A 98 -0.08 7.39 6.33
CA CYS A 98 -1.14 8.25 5.84
C CYS A 98 -2.48 7.72 6.36
N ARG A 99 -3.60 8.21 5.85
CA ARG A 99 -4.93 7.74 6.22
C ARG A 99 -5.85 7.76 5.01
N MET A 100 -6.75 6.80 4.94
CA MET A 100 -7.87 6.84 4.02
C MET A 100 -8.96 7.71 4.62
N CYS A 101 -9.49 8.65 3.84
CA CYS A 101 -10.49 9.60 4.31
C CYS A 101 -11.63 9.78 3.31
N VAL A 102 -12.82 10.10 3.82
CA VAL A 102 -13.88 10.74 3.05
C VAL A 102 -13.60 12.23 3.05
N CYS A 103 -13.49 12.83 1.87
CA CYS A 103 -13.18 14.25 1.71
C CYS A 103 -14.19 14.90 0.77
N GLY A 104 -14.40 16.21 0.95
CA GLY A 104 -15.33 16.98 0.13
C GLY A 104 -15.40 18.44 0.56
N PRO A 105 -16.25 19.24 -0.06
CA PRO A 105 -16.59 20.58 0.43
C PRO A 105 -17.29 20.49 1.79
N ALA A 106 -17.21 21.56 2.59
CA ALA A 106 -17.72 21.56 3.97
C ALA A 106 -19.22 21.20 4.08
N GLU A 107 -20.00 21.68 3.15
CA GLU A 107 -21.47 21.45 3.05
C GLU A 107 -21.83 19.99 2.78
N ALA A 108 -20.94 19.19 2.19
CA ALA A 108 -21.18 17.77 1.95
C ALA A 108 -21.26 16.94 3.25
N LYS A 109 -20.83 17.51 4.38
CA LYS A 109 -20.94 16.86 5.68
C LYS A 109 -22.40 16.55 6.06
N GLU A 110 -23.32 17.46 5.78
CA GLU A 110 -24.75 17.26 6.04
C GLU A 110 -25.32 16.08 5.26
N LEU A 111 -24.88 15.89 4.01
CA LEU A 111 -25.32 14.76 3.16
C LEU A 111 -24.88 13.41 3.75
N LEU A 112 -23.70 13.37 4.38
CA LEU A 112 -23.20 12.17 5.08
C LEU A 112 -23.98 11.90 6.38
N GLU A 113 -24.33 12.92 7.13
CA GLU A 113 -25.08 12.82 8.40
C GLU A 113 -26.54 12.37 8.16
N HIS A 114 -27.16 12.80 7.08
CA HIS A 114 -28.54 12.46 6.73
C HIS A 114 -28.65 11.17 5.88
N HIS A 115 -27.55 10.49 5.59
CA HIS A 115 -27.52 9.27 4.78
C HIS A 115 -28.18 9.44 3.41
N GLU A 116 -28.03 10.61 2.79
CA GLU A 116 -28.57 10.85 1.44
C GLU A 116 -27.86 9.97 0.40
N LEU A 117 -28.53 9.76 -0.72
CA LEU A 117 -27.92 9.09 -1.86
C LEU A 117 -26.90 10.04 -2.52
N ILE A 118 -25.62 9.75 -2.38
CA ILE A 118 -24.52 10.56 -2.90
C ILE A 118 -23.64 9.76 -3.84
N ARG A 119 -22.92 10.49 -4.71
CA ARG A 119 -21.87 9.94 -5.57
C ARG A 119 -20.53 10.10 -4.86
N VAL A 120 -19.75 9.04 -4.88
CA VAL A 120 -18.43 8.95 -4.24
C VAL A 120 -17.39 8.62 -5.30
N ALA A 121 -16.51 9.57 -5.64
CA ALA A 121 -15.41 9.26 -6.55
C ALA A 121 -14.20 8.73 -5.78
N SER A 122 -13.55 7.69 -6.31
CA SER A 122 -12.38 7.10 -5.66
C SER A 122 -11.49 6.33 -6.64
N LYS A 123 -10.22 6.28 -6.33
CA LYS A 123 -9.29 5.30 -6.88
C LYS A 123 -9.44 3.94 -6.21
N TYR A 124 -10.07 3.89 -5.05
CA TYR A 124 -10.22 2.75 -4.15
C TYR A 124 -11.70 2.36 -4.00
N PRO A 125 -12.37 1.88 -5.08
CA PRO A 125 -13.80 1.59 -5.06
C PRO A 125 -14.19 0.49 -4.08
N ARG A 126 -13.31 -0.48 -3.80
CA ARG A 126 -13.57 -1.53 -2.82
C ARG A 126 -13.57 -0.97 -1.40
N ILE A 127 -12.54 -0.21 -1.03
CA ILE A 127 -12.44 0.43 0.30
C ILE A 127 -13.62 1.37 0.51
N ALA A 128 -13.95 2.20 -0.50
CA ALA A 128 -15.08 3.10 -0.43
C ALA A 128 -16.40 2.35 -0.23
N ARG A 129 -16.63 1.27 -0.98
CA ARG A 129 -17.83 0.43 -0.84
C ARG A 129 -17.91 -0.19 0.53
N ASP A 130 -16.82 -0.78 1.02
CA ASP A 130 -16.78 -1.44 2.33
C ASP A 130 -17.11 -0.45 3.45
N TYR A 131 -16.52 0.73 3.40
CA TYR A 131 -16.80 1.79 4.37
C TYR A 131 -18.28 2.23 4.36
N PHE A 132 -18.81 2.61 3.20
CA PHE A 132 -20.18 3.14 3.14
C PHE A 132 -21.23 2.06 3.41
N TYR A 133 -21.11 0.86 2.85
CA TYR A 133 -22.11 -0.19 3.05
C TYR A 133 -21.98 -0.92 4.38
N ASN A 134 -20.76 -1.29 4.79
CA ASN A 134 -20.59 -2.14 5.98
C ASN A 134 -20.40 -1.33 7.27
N THR A 135 -19.80 -0.14 7.21
CA THR A 135 -19.54 0.68 8.39
C THR A 135 -20.62 1.76 8.59
N LYS A 136 -20.92 2.50 7.54
CA LYS A 136 -21.91 3.60 7.60
C LYS A 136 -23.35 3.14 7.38
N HIS A 137 -23.57 1.97 6.79
CA HIS A 137 -24.88 1.49 6.36
C HIS A 137 -25.61 2.46 5.42
N GLN A 138 -24.85 3.16 4.58
CA GLN A 138 -25.33 4.15 3.63
C GLN A 138 -25.15 3.67 2.19
N THR A 139 -26.22 3.75 1.39
CA THR A 139 -26.17 3.44 -0.04
C THR A 139 -25.56 4.63 -0.79
N VAL A 140 -24.54 4.35 -1.62
CA VAL A 140 -23.85 5.37 -2.41
C VAL A 140 -23.59 4.86 -3.83
N GLU A 141 -23.46 5.78 -4.79
CA GLU A 141 -22.95 5.48 -6.12
C GLU A 141 -21.45 5.69 -6.15
N ILE A 142 -20.68 4.63 -6.45
CA ILE A 142 -19.20 4.71 -6.48
C ILE A 142 -18.72 4.89 -7.90
N ILE A 143 -17.99 5.97 -8.15
CA ILE A 143 -17.39 6.33 -9.43
C ILE A 143 -15.88 6.10 -9.35
N LYS A 144 -15.39 5.11 -10.11
CA LYS A 144 -13.96 4.82 -10.17
C LYS A 144 -13.22 5.82 -11.02
N LEU A 145 -12.18 6.42 -10.47
CA LEU A 145 -11.18 7.24 -11.17
C LEU A 145 -9.78 6.64 -11.00
N ASN A 146 -8.83 7.05 -11.84
CA ASN A 146 -7.46 6.53 -11.79
C ASN A 146 -6.44 7.53 -11.19
N GLY A 147 -6.84 8.76 -10.96
CA GLY A 147 -6.01 9.83 -10.37
C GLY A 147 -6.72 11.17 -10.42
N SER A 148 -6.13 12.20 -9.80
CA SER A 148 -6.71 13.54 -9.65
C SER A 148 -8.12 13.49 -9.09
N ILE A 149 -8.30 12.72 -8.05
CA ILE A 149 -9.60 12.39 -7.47
C ILE A 149 -10.28 13.66 -6.93
N GLU A 150 -9.48 14.60 -6.41
CA GLU A 150 -9.95 15.88 -5.87
C GLU A 150 -10.72 16.74 -6.89
N LEU A 151 -10.50 16.49 -8.18
CA LEU A 151 -11.21 17.20 -9.24
C LEU A 151 -12.70 16.86 -9.27
N ALA A 152 -13.09 15.66 -8.86
CA ALA A 152 -14.45 15.15 -9.00
C ALA A 152 -15.51 16.04 -8.32
N PRO A 153 -15.40 16.44 -7.04
CA PRO A 153 -16.36 17.34 -6.44
C PRO A 153 -16.31 18.76 -7.03
N ILE A 154 -15.16 19.22 -7.47
CA ILE A 154 -15.00 20.58 -8.02
C ILE A 154 -15.77 20.73 -9.34
N VAL A 155 -15.81 19.69 -10.18
CA VAL A 155 -16.53 19.69 -11.47
C VAL A 155 -17.95 19.12 -11.34
N GLY A 156 -18.43 18.80 -10.15
CA GLY A 156 -19.78 18.28 -9.92
C GLY A 156 -19.99 16.82 -10.35
N LEU A 157 -18.92 16.04 -10.48
CA LEU A 157 -19.00 14.60 -10.78
C LEU A 157 -19.46 13.79 -9.56
N SER A 158 -19.04 14.18 -8.36
CA SER A 158 -19.42 13.52 -7.11
C SER A 158 -19.57 14.55 -5.99
N GLU A 159 -20.29 14.20 -4.94
CA GLU A 159 -20.46 15.02 -3.75
C GLU A 159 -19.24 14.95 -2.83
N VAL A 160 -18.66 13.74 -2.73
CA VAL A 160 -17.48 13.45 -1.91
C VAL A 160 -16.51 12.54 -2.65
N ILE A 161 -15.31 12.41 -2.09
CA ILE A 161 -14.29 11.46 -2.54
C ILE A 161 -13.85 10.57 -1.39
N VAL A 162 -13.33 9.38 -1.71
CA VAL A 162 -12.54 8.55 -0.79
C VAL A 162 -11.14 8.45 -1.35
N ASP A 163 -10.17 9.00 -0.63
CA ASP A 163 -8.78 9.05 -1.08
C ASP A 163 -7.79 9.08 0.10
N ILE A 164 -6.51 8.87 -0.21
CA ILE A 164 -5.42 8.93 0.74
C ILE A 164 -5.10 10.38 1.08
N VAL A 165 -4.98 10.65 2.37
CA VAL A 165 -4.57 11.95 2.90
C VAL A 165 -3.31 11.78 3.76
N GLU A 166 -2.22 12.43 3.36
CA GLU A 166 -1.00 12.54 4.15
C GLU A 166 -1.01 13.86 4.96
N THR A 167 -0.95 15.00 4.30
CA THR A 167 -0.95 16.34 4.93
C THR A 167 -2.24 17.12 4.72
N GLY A 168 -3.04 16.75 3.75
CA GLY A 168 -4.25 17.46 3.33
C GLY A 168 -4.00 18.79 2.61
N ALA A 169 -2.76 19.06 2.17
CA ALA A 169 -2.44 20.33 1.49
C ALA A 169 -3.24 20.48 0.19
N THR A 170 -3.23 19.45 -0.66
CA THR A 170 -3.98 19.45 -1.93
C THR A 170 -5.46 19.69 -1.73
N LEU A 171 -6.05 19.08 -0.70
CA LEU A 171 -7.48 19.30 -0.37
C LEU A 171 -7.75 20.77 -0.04
N ARG A 172 -6.97 21.36 0.86
CA ARG A 172 -7.14 22.76 1.28
C ARG A 172 -6.97 23.77 0.14
N GLU A 173 -5.97 23.54 -0.73
CA GLU A 173 -5.75 24.39 -1.90
C GLU A 173 -6.93 24.39 -2.88
N ASN A 174 -7.74 23.34 -2.87
CA ASN A 174 -8.90 23.17 -3.75
C ASN A 174 -10.25 23.33 -3.03
N GLY A 175 -10.28 23.91 -1.82
CA GLY A 175 -11.50 24.17 -1.07
C GLY A 175 -12.18 22.93 -0.50
N LEU A 176 -11.43 21.82 -0.43
CA LEU A 176 -11.91 20.56 0.14
C LEU A 176 -11.31 20.34 1.53
N GLN A 177 -11.96 19.50 2.30
CA GLN A 177 -11.49 19.11 3.63
C GLN A 177 -11.77 17.63 3.91
N VAL A 178 -11.10 17.09 4.93
CA VAL A 178 -11.44 15.79 5.48
C VAL A 178 -12.76 15.90 6.24
N LEU A 179 -13.73 15.09 5.86
CA LEU A 179 -15.05 15.01 6.49
C LEU A 179 -15.09 13.85 7.50
N GLU A 180 -14.53 12.70 7.15
CA GLU A 180 -14.46 11.51 7.99
C GLU A 180 -13.14 10.78 7.75
N GLU A 181 -12.60 10.10 8.76
CA GLU A 181 -11.47 9.20 8.64
C GLU A 181 -11.97 7.75 8.52
N VAL A 182 -11.52 7.04 7.49
CA VAL A 182 -11.89 5.64 7.23
C VAL A 182 -10.97 4.70 8.01
N CYS A 183 -9.66 4.82 7.78
CA CYS A 183 -8.65 4.03 8.49
C CYS A 183 -7.24 4.66 8.36
N PRO A 184 -6.35 4.42 9.34
CA PRO A 184 -4.93 4.68 9.19
C PRO A 184 -4.31 3.70 8.19
N LEU A 185 -3.23 4.12 7.53
CA LEU A 185 -2.50 3.33 6.53
C LEU A 185 -0.99 3.46 6.74
N SER A 186 -0.26 2.39 6.41
CA SER A 186 1.21 2.39 6.40
C SER A 186 1.75 1.40 5.36
N ALA A 187 3.07 1.34 5.20
CA ALA A 187 3.72 0.32 4.38
C ALA A 187 3.70 -1.04 5.10
N ARG A 188 3.39 -2.09 4.35
CA ARG A 188 3.25 -3.46 4.85
C ARG A 188 4.15 -4.43 4.10
N MET A 189 4.64 -5.43 4.82
CA MET A 189 5.25 -6.62 4.24
C MET A 189 4.20 -7.70 4.11
N VAL A 190 4.09 -8.23 2.89
CA VAL A 190 3.18 -9.32 2.54
C VAL A 190 3.95 -10.53 2.04
N VAL A 191 3.41 -11.73 2.22
CA VAL A 191 4.08 -12.98 1.90
C VAL A 191 3.13 -13.92 1.18
N ASN A 192 3.64 -14.62 0.17
CA ASN A 192 2.93 -15.72 -0.49
C ASN A 192 2.67 -16.87 0.51
N GLN A 193 1.46 -17.43 0.50
CA GLN A 193 1.07 -18.46 1.47
C GLN A 193 1.88 -19.75 1.34
N VAL A 194 2.26 -20.14 0.12
CA VAL A 194 3.09 -21.34 -0.12
C VAL A 194 4.54 -21.05 0.27
N SER A 195 5.07 -19.89 -0.12
CA SER A 195 6.43 -19.48 0.26
C SER A 195 6.61 -19.39 1.77
N MET A 196 5.60 -18.90 2.50
CA MET A 196 5.63 -18.85 3.97
C MET A 196 5.81 -20.23 4.61
N LYS A 197 5.31 -21.29 3.96
CA LYS A 197 5.50 -22.67 4.42
C LYS A 197 6.82 -23.27 3.96
N MET A 198 7.19 -23.04 2.70
CA MET A 198 8.36 -23.66 2.06
C MET A 198 9.69 -23.05 2.49
N GLU A 199 9.68 -21.74 2.77
CA GLU A 199 10.83 -20.91 3.15
C GLU A 199 10.66 -20.32 4.56
N HIS A 200 9.96 -21.03 5.43
CA HIS A 200 9.52 -20.55 6.75
C HIS A 200 10.66 -19.93 7.56
N ASP A 201 11.77 -20.62 7.70
CA ASP A 201 12.89 -20.19 8.53
C ASP A 201 13.55 -18.91 7.99
N ARG A 202 13.77 -18.84 6.67
CA ARG A 202 14.35 -17.67 6.01
C ARG A 202 13.44 -16.44 6.11
N ILE A 203 12.14 -16.62 5.85
CA ILE A 203 11.16 -15.53 5.92
C ILE A 203 10.99 -15.06 7.36
N THR A 204 10.92 -15.98 8.33
CA THR A 204 10.77 -15.65 9.76
C THR A 204 12.02 -14.94 10.29
N ASP A 205 13.24 -15.32 9.87
CA ASP A 205 14.47 -14.61 10.20
C ASP A 205 14.42 -13.15 9.73
N ILE A 206 14.04 -12.93 8.46
CA ILE A 206 13.91 -11.59 7.89
C ILE A 206 12.89 -10.76 8.69
N ILE A 207 11.70 -11.30 8.97
CA ILE A 207 10.67 -10.63 9.75
C ILE A 207 11.19 -10.24 11.14
N THR A 208 11.88 -11.16 11.81
CA THR A 208 12.42 -10.94 13.16
C THR A 208 13.47 -9.83 13.17
N ARG A 209 14.38 -9.84 12.21
CA ARG A 209 15.42 -8.81 12.07
C ARG A 209 14.81 -7.44 11.75
N LEU A 210 13.81 -7.39 10.87
CA LEU A 210 13.08 -6.15 10.55
C LEU A 210 12.35 -5.62 11.78
N LYS A 211 11.68 -6.46 12.56
CA LYS A 211 11.03 -6.04 13.82
C LYS A 211 12.02 -5.40 14.78
N GLY A 212 13.17 -6.05 14.99
CA GLY A 212 14.23 -5.51 15.85
C GLY A 212 14.78 -4.16 15.36
N ALA A 213 14.96 -3.97 14.04
CA ALA A 213 15.39 -2.70 13.48
C ALA A 213 14.34 -1.59 13.70
N LEU A 214 13.07 -1.89 13.47
CA LEU A 214 11.96 -0.94 13.65
C LEU A 214 11.73 -0.54 15.13
N GLU A 215 12.03 -1.41 16.07
CA GLU A 215 11.95 -1.12 17.51
C GLU A 215 13.09 -0.17 17.93
N ASN A 216 14.29 -0.40 17.40
CA ASN A 216 15.46 0.46 17.68
C ASN A 216 15.33 1.87 17.11
N GLU A 217 14.62 2.08 16.00
CA GLU A 217 14.34 3.41 15.45
C GLU A 217 13.33 4.22 16.29
N LYS A 218 12.56 3.56 17.17
CA LYS A 218 11.57 4.22 18.03
C LYS A 218 12.09 4.57 19.42
N ALA A 219 13.26 4.03 19.80
CA ALA A 219 13.91 4.26 21.09
C ALA A 219 14.86 5.44 21.05
#